data_ac98f729bbef1e055616300d5bc5c2ff
#
_entry.id   ac98f729bbef1e055616300d5bc5c2ff
#
_cell.length_a   1.000
_cell.length_b   1.000
_cell.length_c   1.000
_cell.angle_alpha   90.00
_cell.angle_beta   90.00
_cell.angle_gamma   90.00
#
_symmetry.space_group_name_H-M   'P 1'
#
loop_
_entity.id
_entity.type
_entity.pdbx_description
1 polymer ?
#
loop_
_entity_poly.entity_id
_entity_poly.type
_entity_poly.pdbx_seq_one_letter_code
_entity_poly.pdbx_strand_id
1 'polypeptide(L)'
;MNIRFTLLLLAGFAALPLAAQTSPAPATNAAPAAAATPASDAAEPLATAVLNFQSSDDTLDKQGADAATLLEADLSASEHAITVERQDVAKILSEQELGASGVVSSDTAAKIGSLTGAQVLVTGRLIATGNSFVLVAKVMSTETSRVYGVTTSLASLGNLTQGVQDLSGKIDGVLGSHRDVLVAKQETPDERLSRLRGLVPHGTLPVVSVKIDEKDYTQETIDPAAQTEITLLLQQLGFQVVDPDQTHKAADISITGEAFSEVGALHGNLVSGRGRIEIKIVRGSTQELISADRETQIAVAVGARTAGKQALEKAADKLMDRILPKLTK
;
A
#
# COMPACT_ATOMS: atom_id res chain seq x y z
N MET A 1 18.36 1.27 70.73
CA MET A 1 19.04 0.12 71.36
C MET A 1 20.07 -0.38 70.39
N ASN A 2 21.26 0.13 70.58
CA ASN A 2 22.63 -0.33 70.36
C ASN A 2 22.77 -1.70 69.63
N ILE A 3 23.64 -1.79 68.61
CA ILE A 3 25.03 -2.23 68.82
C ILE A 3 25.80 -2.06 67.48
N ARG A 4 26.94 -1.36 67.57
CA ARG A 4 28.05 -1.24 66.62
C ARG A 4 28.80 -2.56 66.54
N PHE A 5 29.33 -2.90 65.37
CA PHE A 5 30.64 -3.59 65.31
C PHE A 5 31.43 -3.12 64.08
N THR A 6 32.50 -2.44 64.36
CA THR A 6 33.65 -2.05 63.53
C THR A 6 34.62 -3.22 63.51
N LEU A 7 35.10 -3.64 62.34
CA LEU A 7 36.39 -4.35 62.29
C LEU A 7 37.20 -3.85 61.09
N LEU A 8 38.28 -3.25 61.39
CA LEU A 8 39.38 -2.76 60.56
C LEU A 8 40.40 -3.91 60.45
N LEU A 9 40.88 -4.24 59.25
CA LEU A 9 42.21 -4.94 59.10
C LEU A 9 42.92 -4.45 57.88
N LEU A 10 44.11 -3.99 58.19
CA LEU A 10 45.12 -3.39 57.33
C LEU A 10 46.03 -4.45 56.73
N ALA A 11 46.66 -4.15 55.62
CA ALA A 11 47.98 -4.52 55.14
C ALA A 11 48.10 -5.39 53.89
N GLY A 12 48.91 -4.90 52.96
CA GLY A 12 49.65 -5.67 52.02
C GLY A 12 49.93 -5.00 50.68
N PHE A 13 50.83 -4.01 50.68
CA PHE A 13 51.43 -3.47 49.44
C PHE A 13 52.42 -4.49 48.86
N ALA A 14 52.21 -4.93 47.64
CA ALA A 14 53.23 -5.53 46.84
C ALA A 14 53.13 -5.02 45.40
N ALA A 15 54.05 -4.11 45.05
CA ALA A 15 54.25 -3.60 43.70
C ALA A 15 54.96 -4.65 42.84
N LEU A 16 54.41 -5.05 41.71
CA LEU A 16 55.10 -5.78 40.66
C LEU A 16 55.10 -4.94 39.37
N PRO A 17 56.19 -4.92 38.60
CA PRO A 17 56.33 -4.04 37.45
C PRO A 17 55.48 -4.48 36.26
N LEU A 18 54.84 -3.50 35.68
CA LEU A 18 54.05 -3.61 34.47
C LEU A 18 54.98 -3.77 33.26
N ALA A 19 55.12 -4.99 32.75
CA ALA A 19 55.74 -5.23 31.47
C ALA A 19 54.74 -4.86 30.35
N ALA A 20 55.06 -3.84 29.57
CA ALA A 20 54.33 -3.47 28.37
C ALA A 20 54.37 -4.59 27.35
N GLN A 21 53.29 -5.30 27.16
CA GLN A 21 53.07 -6.18 26.00
C GLN A 21 52.42 -5.35 24.90
N THR A 22 53.21 -5.04 23.89
CA THR A 22 52.71 -4.54 22.59
C THR A 22 52.02 -5.68 21.87
N SER A 23 50.69 -5.66 21.86
CA SER A 23 49.89 -6.51 20.97
C SER A 23 49.99 -5.98 19.54
N PRO A 24 50.31 -6.86 18.55
CA PRO A 24 50.17 -6.46 17.14
C PRO A 24 48.69 -6.27 16.79
N ALA A 25 48.38 -5.17 16.10
CA ALA A 25 47.06 -4.88 15.55
C ALA A 25 46.64 -6.02 14.61
N PRO A 26 45.35 -6.45 14.66
CA PRO A 26 44.86 -7.40 13.68
C PRO A 26 44.79 -6.71 12.30
N ALA A 27 45.47 -7.32 11.33
CA ALA A 27 45.36 -6.94 9.94
C ALA A 27 43.88 -7.04 9.51
N THR A 28 43.30 -5.91 9.19
CA THR A 28 41.96 -5.81 8.60
C THR A 28 42.07 -6.37 7.18
N ASN A 29 41.73 -7.64 7.01
CA ASN A 29 41.42 -8.21 5.71
C ASN A 29 40.08 -7.59 5.29
N ALA A 30 40.11 -6.45 4.58
CA ALA A 30 38.99 -5.95 3.83
C ALA A 30 38.74 -6.96 2.69
N ALA A 31 37.80 -7.84 2.91
CA ALA A 31 37.15 -8.56 1.81
C ALA A 31 36.62 -7.53 0.83
N PRO A 32 36.83 -7.67 -0.49
CA PRO A 32 36.24 -6.78 -1.45
C PRO A 32 34.71 -6.85 -1.24
N ALA A 33 34.10 -5.70 -1.00
CA ALA A 33 32.63 -5.55 -1.00
C ALA A 33 32.17 -6.17 -2.32
N ALA A 34 31.49 -7.29 -2.25
CA ALA A 34 30.75 -7.83 -3.38
C ALA A 34 29.87 -6.70 -3.87
N ALA A 35 30.16 -6.20 -5.07
CA ALA A 35 29.29 -5.27 -5.76
C ALA A 35 27.92 -5.91 -5.76
N ALA A 36 26.96 -5.28 -5.09
CA ALA A 36 25.56 -5.65 -5.19
C ALA A 36 25.25 -5.58 -6.67
N THR A 37 25.07 -6.72 -7.29
CA THR A 37 24.51 -6.84 -8.63
C THR A 37 23.20 -6.07 -8.55
N PRO A 38 22.93 -5.09 -9.45
CA PRO A 38 21.63 -4.45 -9.48
C PRO A 38 20.62 -5.58 -9.61
N ALA A 39 19.65 -5.62 -8.69
CA ALA A 39 18.56 -6.56 -8.76
C ALA A 39 18.00 -6.48 -10.17
N SER A 40 17.97 -7.62 -10.85
CA SER A 40 17.32 -7.80 -12.13
C SER A 40 15.98 -7.06 -12.08
N ASP A 41 15.68 -6.33 -13.16
CA ASP A 41 14.41 -5.62 -13.44
C ASP A 41 13.26 -6.64 -13.64
N ALA A 42 13.19 -7.65 -12.78
CA ALA A 42 12.10 -8.60 -12.71
C ALA A 42 10.89 -7.82 -12.15
N ALA A 43 9.94 -7.57 -13.01
CA ALA A 43 8.72 -6.88 -12.65
C ALA A 43 8.05 -7.60 -11.47
N GLU A 44 7.73 -6.88 -10.38
CA GLU A 44 7.09 -7.46 -9.19
C GLU A 44 5.79 -8.19 -9.57
N PRO A 45 5.51 -9.38 -9.02
CA PRO A 45 4.28 -10.10 -9.32
C PRO A 45 3.03 -9.31 -8.93
N LEU A 46 1.95 -9.46 -9.69
CA LEU A 46 0.69 -8.74 -9.48
C LEU A 46 -0.17 -9.40 -8.39
N ALA A 47 -0.64 -8.63 -7.43
CA ALA A 47 -1.61 -9.09 -6.44
C ALA A 47 -2.92 -9.48 -7.16
N THR A 48 -3.21 -10.78 -7.22
CA THR A 48 -4.28 -11.36 -8.02
C THR A 48 -5.29 -12.10 -7.14
N ALA A 49 -6.56 -11.73 -7.21
CA ALA A 49 -7.65 -12.42 -6.53
C ALA A 49 -8.43 -13.28 -7.52
N VAL A 50 -8.70 -14.54 -7.15
CA VAL A 50 -9.49 -15.47 -7.95
C VAL A 50 -10.86 -15.65 -7.32
N LEU A 51 -11.93 -15.33 -8.06
CA LEU A 51 -13.30 -15.56 -7.63
C LEU A 51 -13.80 -16.94 -8.05
N ASN A 52 -14.87 -17.42 -7.39
CA ASN A 52 -15.55 -18.62 -7.82
C ASN A 52 -16.00 -18.51 -9.28
N PHE A 53 -15.73 -19.55 -10.07
CA PHE A 53 -16.26 -19.65 -11.40
C PHE A 53 -17.73 -20.03 -11.33
N GLN A 54 -18.53 -19.28 -12.05
CA GLN A 54 -19.94 -19.62 -12.25
C GLN A 54 -20.08 -20.78 -13.22
N SER A 55 -21.20 -21.44 -13.16
CA SER A 55 -21.56 -22.46 -14.14
C SER A 55 -22.74 -22.02 -14.99
N SER A 56 -22.90 -22.67 -16.13
CA SER A 56 -24.10 -22.52 -16.97
C SER A 56 -25.27 -23.35 -16.46
N ASP A 57 -25.02 -24.26 -15.51
CA ASP A 57 -25.97 -25.25 -14.97
C ASP A 57 -25.60 -25.48 -13.50
N ASP A 58 -26.58 -25.43 -12.60
CA ASP A 58 -26.39 -25.60 -11.14
C ASP A 58 -25.70 -26.94 -10.79
N THR A 59 -25.86 -27.97 -11.65
CA THR A 59 -25.16 -29.25 -11.46
C THR A 59 -23.65 -29.17 -11.63
N LEU A 60 -23.14 -28.09 -12.21
CA LEU A 60 -21.73 -27.81 -12.45
C LEU A 60 -21.12 -26.81 -11.45
N ASP A 61 -21.88 -26.28 -10.50
CA ASP A 61 -21.41 -25.25 -9.56
C ASP A 61 -20.20 -25.71 -8.73
N LYS A 62 -20.22 -26.98 -8.33
CA LYS A 62 -19.08 -27.57 -7.62
C LYS A 62 -17.82 -27.56 -8.49
N GLN A 63 -17.94 -27.95 -9.76
CA GLN A 63 -16.82 -27.97 -10.70
C GLN A 63 -16.30 -26.55 -11.00
N GLY A 64 -17.18 -25.56 -11.00
CA GLY A 64 -16.81 -24.15 -11.08
C GLY A 64 -15.98 -23.70 -9.88
N ALA A 65 -16.41 -24.04 -8.66
CA ALA A 65 -15.67 -23.76 -7.43
C ALA A 65 -14.32 -24.51 -7.37
N ASP A 66 -14.32 -25.80 -7.77
CA ASP A 66 -13.10 -26.62 -7.85
C ASP A 66 -12.11 -26.03 -8.86
N ALA A 67 -12.59 -25.58 -10.02
CA ALA A 67 -11.76 -24.92 -11.04
C ALA A 67 -11.11 -23.64 -10.51
N ALA A 68 -11.84 -22.82 -9.76
CA ALA A 68 -11.29 -21.61 -9.16
C ALA A 68 -10.21 -21.92 -8.10
N THR A 69 -10.42 -22.97 -7.30
CA THR A 69 -9.45 -23.42 -6.30
C THR A 69 -8.16 -23.94 -6.92
N LEU A 70 -8.28 -24.73 -7.98
CA LEU A 70 -7.12 -25.24 -8.73
C LEU A 70 -6.37 -24.09 -9.43
N LEU A 71 -7.10 -23.15 -10.01
CA LEU A 71 -6.50 -21.97 -10.66
C LEU A 71 -5.73 -21.09 -9.68
N GLU A 72 -6.28 -20.86 -8.48
CA GLU A 72 -5.59 -20.12 -7.44
C GLU A 72 -4.29 -20.80 -7.01
N ALA A 73 -4.32 -22.12 -6.83
CA ALA A 73 -3.13 -22.90 -6.50
C ALA A 73 -2.07 -22.83 -7.63
N ASP A 74 -2.46 -22.96 -8.90
CA ASP A 74 -1.55 -22.85 -10.02
C ASP A 74 -0.96 -21.45 -10.17
N LEU A 75 -1.78 -20.38 -10.02
CA LEU A 75 -1.33 -18.99 -10.08
C LEU A 75 -0.43 -18.61 -8.90
N SER A 76 -0.60 -19.24 -7.73
CA SER A 76 0.29 -19.00 -6.57
C SER A 76 1.72 -19.46 -6.81
N ALA A 77 1.95 -20.35 -7.78
CA ALA A 77 3.26 -20.81 -8.22
C ALA A 77 3.82 -19.99 -9.41
N SER A 78 3.08 -19.01 -9.91
CA SER A 78 3.47 -18.16 -11.05
C SER A 78 4.48 -17.09 -10.62
N GLU A 79 5.36 -16.70 -11.55
CA GLU A 79 6.30 -15.58 -11.35
C GLU A 79 5.61 -14.21 -11.51
N HIS A 80 4.42 -14.16 -12.15
CA HIS A 80 3.71 -12.92 -12.45
C HIS A 80 2.55 -12.62 -11.50
N ALA A 81 2.19 -13.57 -10.61
CA ALA A 81 1.08 -13.42 -9.68
C ALA A 81 1.46 -13.70 -8.22
N ILE A 82 0.92 -12.89 -7.31
CA ILE A 82 0.78 -13.22 -5.88
C ILE A 82 -0.71 -13.34 -5.60
N THR A 83 -1.18 -14.51 -5.16
CA THR A 83 -2.61 -14.71 -4.91
C THR A 83 -3.05 -14.08 -3.60
N VAL A 84 -4.22 -13.45 -3.62
CA VAL A 84 -4.93 -12.94 -2.44
C VAL A 84 -5.90 -14.02 -1.96
N GLU A 85 -5.93 -14.27 -0.65
CA GLU A 85 -6.73 -15.32 -0.03
C GLU A 85 -8.22 -15.19 -0.41
N ARG A 86 -8.77 -16.26 -1.01
CA ARG A 86 -10.14 -16.26 -1.58
C ARG A 86 -11.22 -16.11 -0.51
N GLN A 87 -11.00 -16.60 0.71
CA GLN A 87 -11.98 -16.49 1.80
C GLN A 87 -12.19 -15.02 2.19
N ASP A 88 -11.15 -14.21 2.16
CA ASP A 88 -11.23 -12.78 2.44
C ASP A 88 -12.02 -12.04 1.37
N VAL A 89 -11.79 -12.39 0.11
CA VAL A 89 -12.56 -11.83 -1.03
C VAL A 89 -14.04 -12.23 -0.94
N ALA A 90 -14.33 -13.50 -0.65
CA ALA A 90 -15.69 -14.00 -0.50
C ALA A 90 -16.45 -13.31 0.65
N LYS A 91 -15.77 -13.08 1.78
CA LYS A 91 -16.33 -12.35 2.92
C LYS A 91 -16.70 -10.91 2.54
N ILE A 92 -15.80 -10.19 1.87
CA ILE A 92 -16.04 -8.83 1.40
C ILE A 92 -17.23 -8.79 0.42
N LEU A 93 -17.31 -9.73 -0.51
CA LEU A 93 -18.42 -9.83 -1.45
C LEU A 93 -19.76 -10.06 -0.74
N SER A 94 -19.80 -10.92 0.29
CA SER A 94 -21.01 -11.19 1.05
C SER A 94 -21.45 -10.00 1.91
N GLU A 95 -20.53 -9.31 2.57
CA GLU A 95 -20.81 -8.13 3.39
C GLU A 95 -21.31 -6.92 2.58
N GLN A 96 -20.91 -6.84 1.31
CA GLN A 96 -21.26 -5.73 0.43
C GLN A 96 -22.46 -6.02 -0.49
N GLU A 97 -23.14 -7.17 -0.32
CA GLU A 97 -24.21 -7.64 -1.22
C GLU A 97 -23.82 -7.65 -2.73
N LEU A 98 -22.52 -7.64 -3.01
CA LEU A 98 -21.98 -7.56 -4.37
C LEU A 98 -22.00 -8.90 -5.11
N GLY A 99 -22.22 -10.00 -4.39
CA GLY A 99 -22.14 -11.36 -4.91
C GLY A 99 -23.44 -11.92 -5.51
N ALA A 100 -24.61 -11.27 -5.30
CA ALA A 100 -25.91 -11.84 -5.63
C ALA A 100 -26.16 -12.03 -7.13
N SER A 101 -25.49 -11.26 -8.01
CA SER A 101 -25.67 -11.35 -9.46
C SER A 101 -24.62 -12.20 -10.20
N GLY A 102 -23.53 -12.60 -9.51
CA GLY A 102 -22.41 -13.33 -10.13
C GLY A 102 -21.69 -12.58 -11.26
N VAL A 103 -22.09 -11.37 -11.58
CA VAL A 103 -21.47 -10.51 -12.57
C VAL A 103 -20.63 -9.45 -11.86
N VAL A 104 -19.32 -9.54 -12.00
CA VAL A 104 -18.41 -8.52 -11.48
C VAL A 104 -18.29 -7.41 -12.51
N SER A 105 -18.78 -6.21 -12.16
CA SER A 105 -18.59 -4.98 -12.93
C SER A 105 -17.21 -4.37 -12.63
N SER A 106 -16.77 -3.42 -13.46
CA SER A 106 -15.54 -2.67 -13.22
C SER A 106 -15.55 -1.94 -11.87
N ASP A 107 -16.70 -1.39 -11.46
CA ASP A 107 -16.85 -0.70 -10.16
C ASP A 107 -16.73 -1.68 -8.99
N THR A 108 -17.32 -2.87 -9.14
CA THR A 108 -17.20 -3.96 -8.17
C THR A 108 -15.75 -4.44 -8.07
N ALA A 109 -15.06 -4.60 -9.21
CA ALA A 109 -13.65 -4.97 -9.23
C ALA A 109 -12.77 -3.94 -8.53
N ALA A 110 -12.97 -2.64 -8.81
CA ALA A 110 -12.25 -1.55 -8.14
C ALA A 110 -12.47 -1.56 -6.62
N LYS A 111 -13.70 -1.83 -6.19
CA LYS A 111 -14.06 -1.90 -4.77
C LYS A 111 -13.40 -3.11 -4.08
N ILE A 112 -13.41 -4.27 -4.72
CA ILE A 112 -12.68 -5.46 -4.24
C ILE A 112 -11.20 -5.15 -4.13
N GLY A 113 -10.59 -4.59 -5.18
CA GLY A 113 -9.18 -4.20 -5.18
C GLY A 113 -8.82 -3.28 -4.02
N SER A 114 -9.63 -2.24 -3.77
CA SER A 114 -9.41 -1.30 -2.67
C SER A 114 -9.49 -1.93 -1.27
N LEU A 115 -10.28 -2.99 -1.11
CA LEU A 115 -10.50 -3.66 0.18
C LEU A 115 -9.51 -4.82 0.42
N THR A 116 -9.06 -5.50 -0.64
CA THR A 116 -8.18 -6.66 -0.56
C THR A 116 -6.73 -6.36 -0.91
N GLY A 117 -6.45 -5.23 -1.55
CA GLY A 117 -5.15 -4.94 -2.15
C GLY A 117 -4.91 -5.66 -3.49
N ALA A 118 -5.90 -6.38 -4.02
CA ALA A 118 -5.76 -7.04 -5.32
C ALA A 118 -5.69 -6.02 -6.46
N GLN A 119 -4.67 -6.11 -7.29
CA GLN A 119 -4.50 -5.31 -8.51
C GLN A 119 -5.24 -5.92 -9.70
N VAL A 120 -5.37 -7.24 -9.67
CA VAL A 120 -6.07 -8.01 -10.71
C VAL A 120 -7.11 -8.93 -10.08
N LEU A 121 -8.26 -8.99 -10.71
CA LEU A 121 -9.35 -9.90 -10.36
C LEU A 121 -9.57 -10.87 -11.49
N VAL A 122 -9.53 -12.18 -11.18
CA VAL A 122 -9.86 -13.24 -12.10
C VAL A 122 -11.24 -13.80 -11.75
N THR A 123 -12.16 -13.74 -12.68
CA THR A 123 -13.50 -14.37 -12.59
C THR A 123 -13.73 -15.24 -13.81
N GLY A 124 -14.59 -16.22 -13.70
CA GLY A 124 -14.79 -17.12 -14.83
C GLY A 124 -16.12 -17.84 -14.84
N ARG A 125 -16.31 -18.61 -15.89
CA ARG A 125 -17.49 -19.44 -16.08
C ARG A 125 -17.12 -20.79 -16.71
N LEU A 126 -17.72 -21.86 -16.20
CA LEU A 126 -17.73 -23.18 -16.78
C LEU A 126 -19.02 -23.36 -17.62
N ILE A 127 -18.87 -23.59 -18.91
CA ILE A 127 -19.98 -23.68 -19.86
C ILE A 127 -20.01 -25.08 -20.48
N ALA A 128 -21.15 -25.76 -20.38
CA ALA A 128 -21.38 -26.99 -21.14
C ALA A 128 -21.72 -26.68 -22.61
N THR A 129 -21.05 -27.34 -23.55
CA THR A 129 -21.22 -27.16 -25.00
C THR A 129 -21.39 -28.53 -25.65
N GLY A 130 -22.62 -29.02 -25.69
CA GLY A 130 -22.88 -30.36 -26.18
C GLY A 130 -22.17 -31.43 -25.34
N ASN A 131 -21.19 -32.16 -25.91
CA ASN A 131 -20.43 -33.19 -25.20
C ASN A 131 -19.08 -32.68 -24.64
N SER A 132 -18.83 -31.41 -24.70
CA SER A 132 -17.59 -30.78 -24.22
C SER A 132 -17.88 -29.63 -23.26
N PHE A 133 -16.84 -29.13 -22.62
CA PHE A 133 -16.95 -28.01 -21.70
C PHE A 133 -15.94 -26.91 -22.08
N VAL A 134 -16.25 -25.68 -21.74
CA VAL A 134 -15.36 -24.55 -21.97
C VAL A 134 -15.22 -23.78 -20.66
N LEU A 135 -13.98 -23.58 -20.19
CA LEU A 135 -13.63 -22.63 -19.16
C LEU A 135 -13.36 -21.29 -19.82
N VAL A 136 -14.08 -20.28 -19.37
CA VAL A 136 -13.89 -18.89 -19.78
C VAL A 136 -13.46 -18.12 -18.55
N ALA A 137 -12.33 -17.42 -18.61
CA ALA A 137 -11.90 -16.52 -17.56
C ALA A 137 -11.80 -15.08 -18.08
N LYS A 138 -12.08 -14.13 -17.20
CA LYS A 138 -11.85 -12.70 -17.38
C LYS A 138 -10.81 -12.26 -16.39
N VAL A 139 -9.73 -11.69 -16.87
CA VAL A 139 -8.65 -11.06 -16.10
C VAL A 139 -8.94 -9.57 -16.12
N MET A 140 -9.32 -9.00 -14.99
CA MET A 140 -9.76 -7.62 -14.86
C MET A 140 -8.82 -6.84 -13.96
N SER A 141 -8.37 -5.66 -14.42
CA SER A 141 -7.69 -4.70 -13.56
C SER A 141 -8.68 -4.05 -12.62
N THR A 142 -8.31 -3.94 -11.35
CA THR A 142 -9.07 -3.20 -10.33
C THR A 142 -8.81 -1.69 -10.38
N GLU A 143 -7.74 -1.28 -11.06
CA GLU A 143 -7.29 0.11 -11.14
C GLU A 143 -7.64 0.77 -12.49
N THR A 144 -7.41 0.06 -13.60
CA THR A 144 -7.57 0.63 -14.95
C THR A 144 -8.86 0.22 -15.64
N SER A 145 -9.65 -0.67 -15.03
CA SER A 145 -10.88 -1.26 -15.60
C SER A 145 -10.64 -2.02 -16.91
N ARG A 146 -9.39 -2.39 -17.24
CA ARG A 146 -9.07 -3.21 -18.40
C ARG A 146 -9.46 -4.66 -18.16
N VAL A 147 -9.98 -5.32 -19.20
CA VAL A 147 -10.45 -6.71 -19.14
C VAL A 147 -9.85 -7.50 -20.29
N TYR A 148 -9.24 -8.63 -19.96
CA TYR A 148 -8.76 -9.62 -20.92
C TYR A 148 -9.53 -10.92 -20.76
N GLY A 149 -9.95 -11.52 -21.86
CA GLY A 149 -10.64 -12.81 -21.88
C GLY A 149 -9.69 -13.92 -22.29
N VAL A 150 -9.70 -15.02 -21.55
CA VAL A 150 -8.98 -16.26 -21.91
C VAL A 150 -9.93 -17.44 -21.83
N THR A 151 -9.72 -18.44 -22.68
CA THR A 151 -10.57 -19.61 -22.74
C THR A 151 -9.75 -20.89 -22.91
N THR A 152 -10.26 -21.99 -22.36
CA THR A 152 -9.77 -23.35 -22.67
C THR A 152 -10.93 -24.31 -22.82
N SER A 153 -10.79 -25.33 -23.67
CA SER A 153 -11.81 -26.33 -23.92
C SER A 153 -11.44 -27.65 -23.25
N LEU A 154 -12.42 -28.35 -22.73
CA LEU A 154 -12.30 -29.64 -22.06
C LEU A 154 -13.13 -30.65 -22.79
N ALA A 155 -12.56 -31.82 -23.11
CA ALA A 155 -13.31 -32.93 -23.71
C ALA A 155 -14.30 -33.55 -22.71
N SER A 156 -14.00 -33.50 -21.40
CA SER A 156 -14.84 -33.98 -20.31
C SER A 156 -14.46 -33.32 -19.02
N LEU A 157 -15.31 -33.43 -17.99
CA LEU A 157 -15.00 -32.95 -16.62
C LEU A 157 -13.83 -33.71 -15.99
N GLY A 158 -13.53 -34.94 -16.43
CA GLY A 158 -12.32 -35.65 -16.00
C GLY A 158 -11.01 -34.97 -16.39
N ASN A 159 -11.05 -34.04 -17.36
CA ASN A 159 -9.91 -33.24 -17.80
C ASN A 159 -9.85 -31.86 -17.13
N LEU A 160 -10.63 -31.61 -16.06
CA LEU A 160 -10.72 -30.27 -15.40
C LEU A 160 -9.35 -29.77 -14.96
N THR A 161 -8.55 -30.59 -14.31
CA THR A 161 -7.21 -30.19 -13.82
C THR A 161 -6.31 -29.75 -14.97
N GLN A 162 -6.26 -30.52 -16.08
CA GLN A 162 -5.47 -30.14 -17.23
C GLN A 162 -5.97 -28.85 -17.90
N GLY A 163 -7.29 -28.68 -17.98
CA GLY A 163 -7.87 -27.45 -18.54
C GLY A 163 -7.62 -26.24 -17.69
N VAL A 164 -7.59 -26.39 -16.35
CA VAL A 164 -7.22 -25.30 -15.43
C VAL A 164 -5.74 -24.94 -15.57
N GLN A 165 -4.85 -25.91 -15.69
CA GLN A 165 -3.42 -25.66 -15.96
C GLN A 165 -3.21 -24.89 -17.27
N ASP A 166 -3.89 -25.30 -18.36
CA ASP A 166 -3.83 -24.56 -19.62
C ASP A 166 -4.38 -23.14 -19.50
N LEU A 167 -5.45 -22.97 -18.72
CA LEU A 167 -6.05 -21.65 -18.44
C LEU A 167 -5.11 -20.79 -17.61
N SER A 168 -4.49 -21.36 -16.58
CA SER A 168 -3.50 -20.69 -15.71
C SER A 168 -2.33 -20.17 -16.52
N GLY A 169 -1.74 -20.99 -17.39
CA GLY A 169 -0.64 -20.55 -18.26
C GLY A 169 -1.03 -19.39 -19.18
N LYS A 170 -2.27 -19.38 -19.70
CA LYS A 170 -2.78 -18.26 -20.50
C LYS A 170 -2.99 -16.99 -19.67
N ILE A 171 -3.51 -17.13 -18.45
CA ILE A 171 -3.67 -16.00 -17.51
C ILE A 171 -2.31 -15.45 -17.14
N ASP A 172 -1.35 -16.30 -16.78
CA ASP A 172 0.02 -15.91 -16.49
C ASP A 172 0.66 -15.12 -17.64
N GLY A 173 0.47 -15.59 -18.88
CA GLY A 173 0.90 -14.86 -20.07
C GLY A 173 0.24 -13.48 -20.23
N VAL A 174 -1.03 -13.32 -19.85
CA VAL A 174 -1.71 -12.01 -19.82
C VAL A 174 -1.10 -11.11 -18.74
N LEU A 175 -0.86 -11.64 -17.53
CA LEU A 175 -0.28 -10.90 -16.42
C LEU A 175 1.12 -10.38 -16.76
N GLY A 176 1.95 -11.20 -17.39
CA GLY A 176 3.29 -10.81 -17.80
C GLY A 176 3.32 -9.83 -18.98
N SER A 177 2.51 -10.07 -20.04
CA SER A 177 2.57 -9.25 -21.25
C SER A 177 1.76 -7.95 -21.21
N HIS A 178 0.81 -7.80 -20.29
CA HIS A 178 -0.08 -6.65 -20.19
C HIS A 178 -0.02 -5.95 -18.83
N ARG A 179 1.06 -6.19 -18.08
CA ARG A 179 1.27 -5.62 -16.75
C ARG A 179 1.12 -4.10 -16.73
N ASP A 180 1.73 -3.41 -17.68
CA ASP A 180 1.74 -1.95 -17.83
C ASP A 180 0.35 -1.34 -18.05
N VAL A 181 -0.61 -2.16 -18.49
CA VAL A 181 -2.01 -1.76 -18.74
C VAL A 181 -2.95 -2.26 -17.63
N LEU A 182 -2.59 -3.37 -16.98
CA LEU A 182 -3.35 -3.93 -15.87
C LEU A 182 -3.17 -3.14 -14.57
N VAL A 183 -1.98 -2.55 -14.36
CA VAL A 183 -1.70 -1.70 -13.21
C VAL A 183 -1.64 -0.26 -13.66
N ALA A 184 -2.32 0.63 -12.95
CA ALA A 184 -2.17 2.05 -13.21
C ALA A 184 -0.70 2.43 -12.97
N LYS A 185 -0.08 3.07 -13.96
CA LYS A 185 1.29 3.57 -13.80
C LYS A 185 1.33 4.46 -12.54
N GLN A 186 1.96 3.95 -11.50
CA GLN A 186 2.20 4.78 -10.33
C GLN A 186 3.24 5.83 -10.72
N GLU A 187 2.84 7.08 -10.58
CA GLU A 187 3.74 8.20 -10.75
C GLU A 187 4.85 8.11 -9.70
N THR A 188 6.10 8.14 -10.12
CA THR A 188 7.21 8.18 -9.16
C THR A 188 7.19 9.49 -8.36
N PRO A 189 7.77 9.55 -7.16
CA PRO A 189 7.85 10.80 -6.40
C PRO A 189 8.46 11.95 -7.20
N ASP A 190 9.47 11.69 -8.03
CA ASP A 190 10.12 12.71 -8.87
C ASP A 190 9.23 13.17 -10.04
N GLU A 191 8.54 12.23 -10.71
CA GLU A 191 7.56 12.57 -11.76
C GLU A 191 6.43 13.42 -11.17
N ARG A 192 5.93 13.04 -10.01
CA ARG A 192 4.90 13.77 -9.29
C ARG A 192 5.35 15.18 -8.90
N LEU A 193 6.52 15.29 -8.28
CA LEU A 193 7.08 16.59 -7.92
C LEU A 193 7.27 17.48 -9.14
N SER A 194 7.73 16.92 -10.27
CA SER A 194 7.88 17.65 -11.54
C SER A 194 6.54 18.14 -12.07
N ARG A 195 5.51 17.31 -12.03
CA ARG A 195 4.14 17.68 -12.42
C ARG A 195 3.57 18.77 -11.51
N LEU A 196 3.71 18.63 -10.20
CA LEU A 196 3.24 19.61 -9.23
C LEU A 196 3.96 20.96 -9.38
N ARG A 197 5.27 20.94 -9.65
CA ARG A 197 6.03 22.18 -9.96
C ARG A 197 5.48 22.92 -11.17
N GLY A 198 5.00 22.19 -12.17
CA GLY A 198 4.34 22.79 -13.33
C GLY A 198 3.01 23.52 -13.02
N LEU A 199 2.40 23.23 -11.87
CA LEU A 199 1.18 23.90 -11.38
C LEU A 199 1.47 25.14 -10.53
N VAL A 200 2.71 25.31 -10.08
CA VAL A 200 3.13 26.45 -9.24
C VAL A 200 3.52 27.61 -10.17
N PRO A 201 2.92 28.81 -10.04
CA PRO A 201 3.28 29.95 -10.85
C PRO A 201 4.70 30.43 -10.56
N HIS A 202 5.36 30.96 -11.58
CA HIS A 202 6.65 31.62 -11.40
C HIS A 202 6.45 32.96 -10.67
N GLY A 203 7.17 33.19 -9.59
CA GLY A 203 7.12 34.43 -8.83
C GLY A 203 7.20 34.22 -7.34
N THR A 204 6.80 35.24 -6.57
CA THR A 204 6.78 35.16 -5.10
C THR A 204 5.58 34.31 -4.66
N LEU A 205 5.89 33.22 -3.99
CA LEU A 205 4.87 32.35 -3.41
C LEU A 205 4.42 32.85 -2.04
N PRO A 206 3.17 32.60 -1.63
CA PRO A 206 2.69 32.97 -0.32
C PRO A 206 3.41 32.17 0.79
N VAL A 207 3.51 32.78 1.96
CA VAL A 207 3.95 32.08 3.18
C VAL A 207 2.79 31.23 3.69
N VAL A 208 3.05 29.95 3.92
CA VAL A 208 2.02 28.99 4.36
C VAL A 208 2.31 28.51 5.76
N SER A 209 1.29 28.39 6.59
CA SER A 209 1.35 27.62 7.84
C SER A 209 0.52 26.35 7.71
N VAL A 210 1.00 25.26 8.31
CA VAL A 210 0.30 23.96 8.31
C VAL A 210 0.16 23.49 9.75
N LYS A 211 -1.07 23.21 10.19
CA LYS A 211 -1.36 22.63 11.51
C LYS A 211 -2.46 21.59 11.35
N ILE A 212 -2.10 20.34 11.57
CA ILE A 212 -3.01 19.20 11.48
C ILE A 212 -2.93 18.41 12.77
N ASP A 213 -4.03 18.38 13.52
CA ASP A 213 -4.14 17.59 14.74
C ASP A 213 -4.36 16.12 14.35
N GLU A 214 -3.36 15.28 14.61
CA GLU A 214 -3.36 13.87 14.19
C GLU A 214 -3.59 12.94 15.37
N LYS A 215 -4.48 11.96 15.18
CA LYS A 215 -4.77 10.90 16.14
C LYS A 215 -4.55 9.53 15.52
N ASP A 216 -3.78 8.70 16.24
CA ASP A 216 -3.56 7.30 15.90
C ASP A 216 -4.39 6.43 16.86
N TYR A 217 -5.42 5.78 16.35
CA TYR A 217 -6.35 4.94 17.14
C TYR A 217 -6.91 5.61 18.41
N THR A 218 -7.30 6.86 18.35
CA THR A 218 -7.79 7.66 19.48
C THR A 218 -6.71 8.34 20.35
N GLN A 219 -5.42 8.09 20.12
CA GLN A 219 -4.32 8.75 20.83
C GLN A 219 -3.69 9.84 19.95
N GLU A 220 -3.35 10.97 20.55
CA GLU A 220 -2.57 11.98 19.84
C GLU A 220 -1.20 11.45 19.48
N THR A 221 -0.75 11.73 18.27
CA THR A 221 0.57 11.33 17.80
C THR A 221 1.58 12.46 18.01
N ILE A 222 2.79 12.10 18.46
CA ILE A 222 3.92 13.03 18.56
C ILE A 222 4.66 13.21 17.22
N ASP A 223 4.31 12.44 16.21
CA ASP A 223 4.95 12.37 14.91
C ASP A 223 3.86 12.35 13.82
N PRO A 224 3.27 13.53 13.51
CA PRO A 224 2.11 13.64 12.62
C PRO A 224 2.53 13.42 11.16
N ALA A 225 2.11 12.31 10.56
CA ALA A 225 2.45 11.94 9.20
C ALA A 225 1.81 12.88 8.17
N ALA A 226 0.54 13.23 8.35
CA ALA A 226 -0.19 14.10 7.44
C ALA A 226 0.39 15.52 7.38
N GLN A 227 0.67 16.12 8.54
CA GLN A 227 1.26 17.46 8.61
C GLN A 227 2.65 17.47 8.01
N THR A 228 3.46 16.45 8.33
CA THR A 228 4.84 16.34 7.83
C THR A 228 4.86 16.22 6.32
N GLU A 229 4.03 15.36 5.73
CA GLU A 229 3.99 15.14 4.29
C GLU A 229 3.57 16.40 3.53
N ILE A 230 2.51 17.08 3.96
CA ILE A 230 2.07 18.35 3.35
C ILE A 230 3.17 19.41 3.45
N THR A 231 3.83 19.49 4.61
CA THR A 231 4.92 20.46 4.83
C THR A 231 6.10 20.19 3.89
N LEU A 232 6.54 18.93 3.80
CA LEU A 232 7.64 18.52 2.92
C LEU A 232 7.34 18.84 1.46
N LEU A 233 6.16 18.51 0.98
CA LEU A 233 5.76 18.79 -0.40
C LEU A 233 5.74 20.29 -0.69
N LEU A 234 5.18 21.10 0.20
CA LEU A 234 5.18 22.55 0.04
C LEU A 234 6.61 23.13 -0.03
N GLN A 235 7.51 22.65 0.86
CA GLN A 235 8.91 23.07 0.85
C GLN A 235 9.63 22.67 -0.46
N GLN A 236 9.42 21.44 -0.93
CA GLN A 236 9.98 20.95 -2.19
C GLN A 236 9.46 21.73 -3.42
N LEU A 237 8.25 22.27 -3.32
CA LEU A 237 7.64 23.13 -4.33
C LEU A 237 8.08 24.60 -4.23
N GLY A 238 8.87 24.96 -3.23
CA GLY A 238 9.45 26.29 -3.06
C GLY A 238 8.63 27.24 -2.20
N PHE A 239 7.58 26.78 -1.50
CA PHE A 239 6.84 27.59 -0.55
C PHE A 239 7.66 27.80 0.74
N GLN A 240 7.56 28.99 1.30
CA GLN A 240 8.02 29.23 2.66
C GLN A 240 6.95 28.71 3.63
N VAL A 241 7.28 27.68 4.40
CA VAL A 241 6.39 27.13 5.43
C VAL A 241 6.85 27.62 6.81
N VAL A 242 5.93 28.12 7.61
CA VAL A 242 6.17 28.62 8.96
C VAL A 242 5.37 27.79 9.97
N ASP A 243 5.97 27.52 11.11
CA ASP A 243 5.31 26.85 12.23
C ASP A 243 4.45 27.88 12.98
N PRO A 244 3.12 27.71 13.04
CA PRO A 244 2.23 28.66 13.69
C PRO A 244 2.44 28.75 15.22
N ASP A 245 3.00 27.71 15.84
CA ASP A 245 3.21 27.65 17.29
C ASP A 245 4.56 28.26 17.72
N GLN A 246 5.52 28.40 16.79
CA GLN A 246 6.88 28.87 17.12
C GLN A 246 7.27 30.21 16.50
N THR A 247 6.45 30.78 15.64
CA THR A 247 6.78 32.03 14.96
C THR A 247 5.71 33.09 15.12
N HIS A 248 6.14 34.34 15.28
CA HIS A 248 5.26 35.53 15.21
C HIS A 248 5.05 36.00 13.76
N LYS A 249 5.66 35.35 12.77
CA LYS A 249 5.48 35.70 11.38
C LYS A 249 4.12 35.23 10.91
N ALA A 250 3.27 36.17 10.49
CA ALA A 250 1.98 35.86 9.94
C ALA A 250 2.12 35.06 8.63
N ALA A 251 1.37 33.99 8.50
CA ALA A 251 1.24 33.29 7.24
C ALA A 251 0.22 33.99 6.34
N ASP A 252 0.47 34.03 5.03
CA ASP A 252 -0.49 34.53 4.06
C ASP A 252 -1.66 33.57 3.89
N ILE A 253 -1.36 32.26 4.05
CA ILE A 253 -2.35 31.17 3.98
C ILE A 253 -2.12 30.21 5.14
N SER A 254 -3.20 29.82 5.82
CA SER A 254 -3.17 28.83 6.88
C SER A 254 -3.93 27.58 6.44
N ILE A 255 -3.28 26.42 6.51
CA ILE A 255 -3.87 25.10 6.34
C ILE A 255 -4.05 24.50 7.74
N THR A 256 -5.28 24.32 8.16
CA THR A 256 -5.62 23.71 9.44
C THR A 256 -6.51 22.50 9.24
N GLY A 257 -6.40 21.50 10.10
CA GLY A 257 -7.22 20.31 9.93
C GLY A 257 -7.05 19.28 11.03
N GLU A 258 -7.70 18.15 10.79
CA GLU A 258 -7.63 16.96 11.61
C GLU A 258 -7.30 15.75 10.75
N ALA A 259 -6.52 14.84 11.29
CA ALA A 259 -6.20 13.57 10.65
C ALA A 259 -6.35 12.44 11.68
N PHE A 260 -6.81 11.29 11.21
CA PHE A 260 -6.88 10.10 12.04
C PHE A 260 -6.64 8.83 11.23
N SER A 261 -6.08 7.83 11.90
CA SER A 261 -5.90 6.50 11.35
C SER A 261 -6.69 5.46 12.13
N GLU A 262 -7.18 4.45 11.43
CA GLU A 262 -7.92 3.32 11.96
C GLU A 262 -7.31 2.01 11.47
N VAL A 263 -7.40 0.96 12.32
CA VAL A 263 -7.04 -0.39 11.91
C VAL A 263 -8.13 -0.94 11.00
N GLY A 264 -7.74 -1.45 9.85
CA GLY A 264 -8.62 -2.17 8.95
C GLY A 264 -8.53 -3.69 9.14
N ALA A 265 -8.56 -4.43 8.05
CA ALA A 265 -8.50 -5.89 8.06
C ALA A 265 -7.09 -6.41 8.37
N LEU A 266 -7.02 -7.57 9.04
CA LEU A 266 -5.80 -8.36 9.21
C LEU A 266 -5.77 -9.46 8.15
N HIS A 267 -4.62 -9.61 7.47
CA HIS A 267 -4.37 -10.68 6.50
C HIS A 267 -3.02 -11.34 6.79
N GLY A 268 -3.06 -12.49 7.44
CA GLY A 268 -1.83 -13.15 7.90
C GLY A 268 -1.04 -12.24 8.86
N ASN A 269 0.17 -11.87 8.47
CA ASN A 269 1.04 -10.93 9.19
C ASN A 269 0.94 -9.47 8.68
N LEU A 270 0.03 -9.19 7.74
CA LEU A 270 -0.22 -7.86 7.22
C LEU A 270 -1.47 -7.24 7.84
N VAL A 271 -1.41 -5.94 8.05
CA VAL A 271 -2.52 -5.14 8.59
C VAL A 271 -2.83 -4.03 7.63
N SER A 272 -4.09 -3.83 7.28
CA SER A 272 -4.50 -2.62 6.58
C SER A 272 -4.72 -1.49 7.58
N GLY A 273 -4.29 -0.28 7.20
CA GLY A 273 -4.59 0.97 7.90
C GLY A 273 -5.43 1.85 7.00
N ARG A 274 -6.45 2.49 7.57
CA ARG A 274 -7.26 3.51 6.90
C ARG A 274 -6.91 4.86 7.49
N GLY A 275 -6.44 5.80 6.65
CA GLY A 275 -6.12 7.17 7.03
C GLY A 275 -7.11 8.15 6.42
N ARG A 276 -7.62 9.09 7.22
CA ARG A 276 -8.50 10.18 6.76
C ARG A 276 -7.95 11.52 7.22
N ILE A 277 -7.94 12.49 6.30
CA ILE A 277 -7.54 13.87 6.55
C ILE A 277 -8.68 14.79 6.15
N GLU A 278 -8.98 15.77 6.99
CA GLU A 278 -9.91 16.87 6.71
C GLU A 278 -9.19 18.18 6.95
N ILE A 279 -9.22 19.09 5.98
CA ILE A 279 -8.52 20.37 6.07
C ILE A 279 -9.42 21.55 5.71
N LYS A 280 -9.05 22.72 6.23
CA LYS A 280 -9.53 24.04 5.83
C LYS A 280 -8.34 24.90 5.45
N ILE A 281 -8.49 25.66 4.38
CA ILE A 281 -7.50 26.62 3.87
C ILE A 281 -8.10 28.00 4.05
N VAL A 282 -7.42 28.84 4.80
CA VAL A 282 -7.89 30.16 5.17
C VAL A 282 -6.86 31.21 4.77
N ARG A 283 -7.29 32.36 4.27
CA ARG A 283 -6.43 33.52 4.01
C ARG A 283 -6.07 34.19 5.33
N GLY A 284 -4.77 34.32 5.60
CA GLY A 284 -4.28 34.82 6.88
C GLY A 284 -4.76 36.23 7.25
N SER A 285 -4.79 37.16 6.27
CA SER A 285 -5.14 38.55 6.48
C SER A 285 -6.64 38.80 6.73
N THR A 286 -7.51 38.05 6.04
CA THR A 286 -8.96 38.28 6.04
C THR A 286 -9.74 37.20 6.77
N GLN A 287 -9.10 36.10 7.13
CA GLN A 287 -9.74 34.90 7.67
C GLN A 287 -10.83 34.30 6.74
N GLU A 288 -10.74 34.61 5.46
CA GLU A 288 -11.63 34.09 4.44
C GLU A 288 -11.33 32.61 4.16
N LEU A 289 -12.35 31.75 4.13
CA LEU A 289 -12.24 30.35 3.78
C LEU A 289 -12.02 30.23 2.25
N ILE A 290 -10.81 29.87 1.85
CA ILE A 290 -10.44 29.62 0.45
C ILE A 290 -11.00 28.27 0.00
N SER A 291 -10.86 27.24 0.82
CA SER A 291 -11.32 25.88 0.51
C SER A 291 -11.41 25.03 1.76
N ALA A 292 -12.30 24.04 1.73
CA ALA A 292 -12.26 22.87 2.60
C ALA A 292 -12.20 21.63 1.72
N ASP A 293 -11.43 20.62 2.15
CA ASP A 293 -11.26 19.36 1.40
C ASP A 293 -11.00 18.21 2.38
N ARG A 294 -11.22 16.99 1.90
CA ARG A 294 -10.96 15.77 2.67
C ARG A 294 -10.51 14.64 1.77
N GLU A 295 -9.73 13.73 2.33
CA GLU A 295 -9.26 12.52 1.63
C GLU A 295 -9.23 11.34 2.58
N THR A 296 -9.47 10.15 2.02
CA THR A 296 -9.36 8.89 2.75
C THR A 296 -8.59 7.91 1.89
N GLN A 297 -7.53 7.30 2.45
CA GLN A 297 -6.70 6.32 1.77
C GLN A 297 -6.48 5.09 2.65
N ILE A 298 -6.08 4.00 2.01
CA ILE A 298 -5.75 2.73 2.66
C ILE A 298 -4.30 2.38 2.32
N ALA A 299 -3.59 1.87 3.30
CA ALA A 299 -2.28 1.26 3.12
C ALA A 299 -2.19 -0.07 3.86
N VAL A 300 -1.29 -0.94 3.45
CA VAL A 300 -1.06 -2.25 4.06
C VAL A 300 0.40 -2.34 4.47
N ALA A 301 0.65 -2.76 5.71
CA ALA A 301 1.99 -2.94 6.26
C ALA A 301 2.01 -4.08 7.28
N VAL A 302 3.21 -4.48 7.73
CA VAL A 302 3.38 -5.50 8.77
C VAL A 302 2.87 -5.05 10.14
N GLY A 303 2.83 -3.72 10.39
CA GLY A 303 2.35 -3.14 11.64
C GLY A 303 1.22 -2.16 11.43
N ALA A 304 0.22 -2.18 12.32
CA ALA A 304 -0.96 -1.31 12.26
C ALA A 304 -0.59 0.19 12.21
N ARG A 305 0.34 0.62 13.07
CA ARG A 305 0.80 2.02 13.09
C ARG A 305 1.49 2.43 11.78
N THR A 306 2.32 1.56 11.22
CA THR A 306 2.97 1.82 9.92
C THR A 306 1.93 1.91 8.80
N ALA A 307 0.95 1.00 8.78
CA ALA A 307 -0.14 1.04 7.81
C ALA A 307 -0.98 2.33 7.94
N GLY A 308 -1.29 2.75 9.18
CA GLY A 308 -2.01 4.00 9.45
C GLY A 308 -1.25 5.24 8.95
N LYS A 309 0.05 5.35 9.27
CA LYS A 309 0.90 6.45 8.80
C LYS A 309 1.00 6.49 7.27
N GLN A 310 1.28 5.37 6.63
CA GLN A 310 1.33 5.30 5.16
C GLN A 310 0.00 5.65 4.50
N ALA A 311 -1.13 5.31 5.14
CA ALA A 311 -2.44 5.71 4.65
C ALA A 311 -2.65 7.22 4.74
N LEU A 312 -2.17 7.87 5.82
CA LEU A 312 -2.21 9.33 5.97
C LEU A 312 -1.27 10.04 5.00
N GLU A 313 -0.06 9.54 4.78
CA GLU A 313 0.87 10.05 3.76
C GLU A 313 0.24 10.02 2.37
N LYS A 314 -0.35 8.88 1.96
CA LYS A 314 -1.09 8.76 0.70
C LYS A 314 -2.28 9.72 0.61
N ALA A 315 -2.99 9.93 1.72
CA ALA A 315 -4.11 10.88 1.77
C ALA A 315 -3.63 12.34 1.62
N ALA A 316 -2.54 12.70 2.28
CA ALA A 316 -1.90 14.01 2.14
C ALA A 316 -1.47 14.27 0.69
N ASP A 317 -0.87 13.28 0.07
CA ASP A 317 -0.47 13.30 -1.34
C ASP A 317 -1.64 13.64 -2.27
N LYS A 318 -2.75 12.92 -2.13
CA LYS A 318 -3.95 13.15 -2.95
C LYS A 318 -4.61 14.50 -2.67
N LEU A 319 -4.57 14.95 -1.43
CA LEU A 319 -5.04 16.30 -1.08
C LEU A 319 -4.20 17.37 -1.77
N MET A 320 -2.88 17.25 -1.76
CA MET A 320 -1.98 18.23 -2.37
C MET A 320 -2.24 18.42 -3.85
N ASP A 321 -2.58 17.38 -4.60
CA ASP A 321 -2.95 17.49 -6.01
C ASP A 321 -4.13 18.44 -6.25
N ARG A 322 -5.08 18.50 -5.30
CA ARG A 322 -6.30 19.31 -5.40
C ARG A 322 -6.18 20.69 -4.79
N ILE A 323 -5.39 20.82 -3.72
CA ILE A 323 -5.30 22.10 -2.99
C ILE A 323 -4.22 23.02 -3.53
N LEU A 324 -3.12 22.48 -4.08
CA LEU A 324 -2.01 23.27 -4.57
C LEU A 324 -2.43 24.42 -5.54
N PRO A 325 -3.32 24.20 -6.52
CA PRO A 325 -3.78 25.29 -7.40
C PRO A 325 -4.62 26.36 -6.68
N LYS A 326 -5.10 26.07 -5.45
CA LYS A 326 -5.89 27.02 -4.64
C LYS A 326 -4.99 27.88 -3.74
N LEU A 327 -3.77 27.43 -3.45
CA LEU A 327 -2.80 28.19 -2.66
C LEU A 327 -2.11 29.29 -3.48
N THR A 328 -2.20 29.24 -4.79
CA THR A 328 -1.50 30.15 -5.71
C THR A 328 -2.44 31.15 -6.40
N LYS A 329 -3.72 31.17 -6.02
CA LYS A 329 -4.73 32.13 -6.45
C LYS A 329 -4.91 33.21 -5.38
#